data_e36d2f642fb76ccbfb472b972b71b4be
#
_entry.id   e36d2f642fb76ccbfb472b972b71b4be
#
_cell.length_a   1.000
_cell.length_b   1.000
_cell.length_c   1.000
_cell.angle_alpha   90.00
_cell.angle_beta   90.00
_cell.angle_gamma   90.00
#
_symmetry.space_group_name_H-M   'P 1'
#
loop_
_entity.id
_entity.type
_entity.pdbx_description
1 polymer ?
#
loop_
_entity_poly.entity_id
_entity_poly.type
_entity_poly.pdbx_seq_one_letter_code
_entity_poly.pdbx_strand_id
1 'polypeptide(L)'
;MNNLVNVEMAGINDIDALVKMRLEYLIEDNGNLNDSEVIEIKRELPNYFKKHISNDLFIFVVREEQTIVACAFLLVIEKPMSPAFINGKTGTVLNVYTCPDYRHKGYARLIMETLLEEAKKLQLSVVDLKSTDDGYYLYKSVGFADDNSKYHLMKWKPDTLVQK
;
A
#
# COMPACT_ATOMS: atom_id res chain seq x y z
N MET A 1 -30.17 -8.12 7.02
CA MET A 1 -29.21 -8.80 6.11
C MET A 1 -27.80 -8.29 6.42
N ASN A 2 -26.95 -9.15 6.86
CA ASN A 2 -25.54 -8.79 6.96
C ASN A 2 -25.00 -8.69 5.55
N ASN A 3 -24.79 -7.48 5.05
CA ASN A 3 -23.99 -7.26 3.87
C ASN A 3 -22.57 -7.68 4.23
N LEU A 4 -22.18 -8.88 3.80
CA LEU A 4 -20.80 -9.32 3.90
C LEU A 4 -19.94 -8.34 3.13
N VAL A 5 -19.10 -7.62 3.86
CA VAL A 5 -18.13 -6.72 3.26
C VAL A 5 -17.10 -7.55 2.52
N ASN A 6 -16.93 -7.29 1.24
CA ASN A 6 -15.96 -7.98 0.40
C ASN A 6 -14.78 -7.06 0.07
N VAL A 7 -13.60 -7.64 0.02
CA VAL A 7 -12.42 -7.00 -0.54
C VAL A 7 -12.40 -7.26 -2.05
N GLU A 8 -12.22 -6.22 -2.81
CA GLU A 8 -12.11 -6.26 -4.26
C GLU A 8 -10.73 -5.78 -4.71
N MET A 9 -10.32 -6.19 -5.89
CA MET A 9 -9.15 -5.61 -6.54
C MET A 9 -9.58 -4.43 -7.40
N ALA A 10 -8.96 -3.27 -7.16
CA ALA A 10 -9.19 -2.07 -7.96
C ALA A 10 -8.57 -2.21 -9.35
N GLY A 11 -9.17 -1.55 -10.32
CA GLY A 11 -8.72 -1.51 -11.70
C GLY A 11 -8.51 -0.09 -12.22
N ILE A 12 -8.23 0.02 -13.51
CA ILE A 12 -7.95 1.32 -14.16
C ILE A 12 -9.12 2.31 -14.09
N ASN A 13 -10.33 1.81 -13.93
CA ASN A 13 -11.51 2.69 -13.77
C ASN A 13 -11.58 3.36 -12.40
N ASP A 14 -10.74 2.92 -11.46
CA ASP A 14 -10.70 3.44 -10.08
C ASP A 14 -9.62 4.50 -9.88
N ILE A 15 -8.88 4.88 -10.92
CA ILE A 15 -7.69 5.73 -10.80
C ILE A 15 -7.99 7.04 -10.07
N ASP A 16 -9.06 7.74 -10.40
CA ASP A 16 -9.39 9.02 -9.76
C ASP A 16 -9.63 8.85 -8.26
N ALA A 17 -10.37 7.80 -7.87
CA ALA A 17 -10.60 7.48 -6.46
C ALA A 17 -9.29 7.10 -5.74
N LEU A 18 -8.41 6.35 -6.41
CA LEU A 18 -7.12 5.94 -5.85
C LEU A 18 -6.15 7.10 -5.68
N VAL A 19 -6.16 8.07 -6.59
CA VAL A 19 -5.39 9.31 -6.44
C VAL A 19 -5.83 10.07 -5.20
N LYS A 20 -7.14 10.19 -4.99
CA LYS A 20 -7.71 10.81 -3.78
C LYS A 20 -7.26 10.06 -2.52
N MET A 21 -7.39 8.74 -2.48
CA MET A 21 -6.97 7.91 -1.34
C MET A 21 -5.48 8.06 -1.03
N ARG A 22 -4.64 8.10 -2.05
CA ARG A 22 -3.20 8.31 -1.90
C ARG A 22 -2.88 9.67 -1.29
N LEU A 23 -3.52 10.73 -1.77
CA LEU A 23 -3.33 12.08 -1.24
C LEU A 23 -3.78 12.20 0.21
N GLU A 24 -4.94 11.66 0.55
CA GLU A 24 -5.45 11.65 1.93
C GLU A 24 -4.48 10.91 2.87
N TYR A 25 -3.99 9.75 2.44
CA TYR A 25 -2.98 9.00 3.19
C TYR A 25 -1.70 9.83 3.40
N LEU A 26 -1.17 10.44 2.34
CA LEU A 26 0.07 11.21 2.41
C LEU A 26 -0.06 12.45 3.29
N ILE A 27 -1.19 13.13 3.25
CA ILE A 27 -1.48 14.26 4.12
C ILE A 27 -1.50 13.84 5.58
N GLU A 28 -2.16 12.74 5.89
CA GLU A 28 -2.23 12.22 7.27
C GLU A 28 -0.85 11.77 7.76
N ASP A 29 -0.10 11.05 6.94
CA ASP A 29 1.22 10.49 7.29
C ASP A 29 2.29 11.59 7.47
N ASN A 30 2.25 12.65 6.67
CA ASN A 30 3.23 13.73 6.68
C ASN A 30 2.78 14.96 7.48
N GLY A 31 1.55 14.96 8.02
CA GLY A 31 0.94 16.09 8.71
C GLY A 31 0.38 17.15 7.77
N ASN A 32 0.96 17.38 6.61
CA ASN A 32 0.47 18.21 5.53
C ASN A 32 1.36 18.03 4.28
N LEU A 33 0.86 18.49 3.14
CA LEU A 33 1.62 18.60 1.89
C LEU A 33 1.54 20.03 1.39
N ASN A 34 2.65 20.55 0.84
CA ASN A 34 2.59 21.86 0.19
C ASN A 34 1.89 21.77 -1.19
N ASP A 35 1.48 22.92 -1.73
CA ASP A 35 0.70 22.99 -2.97
C ASP A 35 1.46 22.39 -4.17
N SER A 36 2.79 22.60 -4.24
CA SER A 36 3.59 22.06 -5.34
C SER A 36 3.69 20.53 -5.29
N GLU A 37 3.77 19.94 -4.11
CA GLU A 37 3.74 18.49 -3.93
C GLU A 37 2.40 17.91 -4.37
N VAL A 38 1.29 18.52 -3.97
CA VAL A 38 -0.06 18.09 -4.36
C VAL A 38 -0.24 18.16 -5.88
N ILE A 39 0.18 19.25 -6.50
CA ILE A 39 0.09 19.43 -7.97
C ILE A 39 0.90 18.36 -8.69
N GLU A 40 2.13 18.11 -8.26
CA GLU A 40 3.01 17.10 -8.88
C GLU A 40 2.43 15.69 -8.75
N ILE A 41 1.97 15.32 -7.55
CA ILE A 41 1.37 14.01 -7.30
C ILE A 41 0.11 13.81 -8.16
N LYS A 42 -0.78 14.80 -8.21
CA LYS A 42 -1.99 14.73 -9.05
C LYS A 42 -1.68 14.62 -10.54
N ARG A 43 -0.57 15.21 -10.98
CA ARG A 43 -0.13 15.16 -12.37
C ARG A 43 0.42 13.80 -12.75
N GLU A 44 1.28 13.22 -11.92
CA GLU A 44 2.05 12.02 -12.25
C GLU A 44 1.35 10.70 -11.86
N LEU A 45 0.62 10.70 -10.76
CA LEU A 45 0.06 9.48 -10.18
C LEU A 45 -0.91 8.72 -11.10
N PRO A 46 -1.78 9.38 -11.89
CA PRO A 46 -2.64 8.67 -12.83
C PRO A 46 -1.87 7.84 -13.86
N ASN A 47 -0.76 8.36 -14.39
CA ASN A 47 0.09 7.64 -15.33
C ASN A 47 0.81 6.46 -14.66
N TYR A 48 1.25 6.64 -13.43
CA TYR A 48 1.81 5.56 -12.62
C TYR A 48 0.80 4.41 -12.44
N PHE A 49 -0.41 4.72 -12.05
CA PHE A 49 -1.46 3.70 -11.89
C PHE A 49 -1.78 3.00 -13.21
N LYS A 50 -1.92 3.72 -14.31
CA LYS A 50 -2.17 3.11 -15.63
C LYS A 50 -1.10 2.10 -16.02
N LYS A 51 0.15 2.39 -15.68
CA LYS A 51 1.29 1.53 -16.01
C LYS A 51 1.37 0.30 -15.11
N HIS A 52 1.04 0.43 -13.84
CA HIS A 52 1.37 -0.56 -12.81
C HIS A 52 0.19 -1.39 -12.30
N ILE A 53 -1.04 -0.87 -12.32
CA ILE A 53 -2.22 -1.60 -11.83
C ILE A 53 -2.37 -2.93 -12.58
N SER A 54 -2.51 -4.00 -11.81
CA SER A 54 -2.66 -5.39 -12.29
C SER A 54 -1.46 -5.92 -13.08
N ASN A 55 -0.36 -5.19 -13.08
CA ASN A 55 0.93 -5.64 -13.63
C ASN A 55 1.87 -6.03 -12.48
N ASP A 56 2.37 -5.05 -11.75
CA ASP A 56 3.22 -5.24 -10.57
C ASP A 56 2.68 -4.53 -9.32
N LEU A 57 1.60 -3.77 -9.45
CA LEU A 57 0.88 -3.13 -8.35
C LEU A 57 -0.52 -3.70 -8.26
N PHE A 58 -0.82 -4.36 -7.13
CA PHE A 58 -2.12 -4.92 -6.82
C PHE A 58 -2.76 -4.09 -5.71
N ILE A 59 -3.97 -3.58 -5.94
CA ILE A 59 -4.64 -2.68 -5.03
C ILE A 59 -5.91 -3.35 -4.53
N PHE A 60 -6.00 -3.51 -3.22
CA PHE A 60 -7.12 -4.13 -2.52
C PHE A 60 -7.97 -3.04 -1.89
N VAL A 61 -9.27 -3.10 -2.10
CA VAL A 61 -10.19 -2.06 -1.64
C VAL A 61 -11.43 -2.65 -0.99
N VAL A 62 -11.99 -1.90 -0.06
CA VAL A 62 -13.36 -2.07 0.43
C VAL A 62 -14.18 -0.91 -0.09
N ARG A 63 -15.37 -1.22 -0.61
CA ARG A 63 -16.35 -0.22 -1.06
C ARG A 63 -17.56 -0.24 -0.15
N GLU A 64 -18.06 0.94 0.13
CA GLU A 64 -19.42 1.14 0.65
C GLU A 64 -20.17 2.03 -0.33
N GLU A 65 -21.38 1.60 -0.74
CA GLU A 65 -22.18 2.31 -1.75
C GLU A 65 -21.37 2.71 -3.00
N GLN A 66 -20.55 1.77 -3.50
CA GLN A 66 -19.66 1.95 -4.66
C GLN A 66 -18.50 2.92 -4.46
N THR A 67 -18.34 3.51 -3.29
CA THR A 67 -17.22 4.40 -2.95
C THR A 67 -16.12 3.61 -2.25
N ILE A 68 -14.87 3.77 -2.67
CA ILE A 68 -13.71 3.19 -1.98
C ILE A 68 -13.53 3.90 -0.64
N VAL A 69 -13.60 3.15 0.44
CA VAL A 69 -13.47 3.67 1.81
C VAL A 69 -12.24 3.15 2.54
N ALA A 70 -11.60 2.10 2.02
CA ALA A 70 -10.36 1.57 2.55
C ALA A 70 -9.55 0.92 1.43
N CYS A 71 -8.23 0.96 1.55
CA CYS A 71 -7.33 0.36 0.56
C CYS A 71 -6.00 -0.08 1.17
N ALA A 72 -5.31 -0.97 0.45
CA ALA A 72 -3.89 -1.26 0.63
C ALA A 72 -3.29 -1.62 -0.73
N PHE A 73 -2.04 -1.23 -0.94
CA PHE A 73 -1.29 -1.51 -2.16
C PHE A 73 -0.24 -2.60 -1.90
N LEU A 74 -0.14 -3.56 -2.79
CA LEU A 74 0.93 -4.55 -2.82
C LEU A 74 1.75 -4.32 -4.09
N LEU A 75 2.98 -3.83 -3.92
CA LEU A 75 3.94 -3.68 -5.01
C LEU A 75 4.83 -4.91 -5.08
N VAL A 76 4.81 -5.62 -6.20
CA VAL A 76 5.62 -6.82 -6.43
C VAL A 76 6.93 -6.42 -7.10
N ILE A 77 8.04 -6.86 -6.52
CA ILE A 77 9.38 -6.53 -6.98
C ILE A 77 10.18 -7.83 -7.14
N GLU A 78 10.73 -8.05 -8.31
CA GLU A 78 11.69 -9.13 -8.54
C GLU A 78 13.10 -8.65 -8.22
N LYS A 79 13.83 -9.47 -7.48
CA LYS A 79 15.20 -9.21 -7.04
C LYS A 79 16.09 -10.40 -7.36
N PRO A 80 17.41 -10.22 -7.50
CA PRO A 80 18.31 -11.35 -7.57
C PRO A 80 18.12 -12.27 -6.36
N MET A 81 18.00 -13.57 -6.59
CA MET A 81 17.73 -14.58 -5.58
C MET A 81 18.73 -14.53 -4.43
N SER A 82 18.24 -14.72 -3.21
CA SER A 82 19.04 -14.81 -2.00
C SER A 82 18.36 -15.74 -0.99
N PRO A 83 19.04 -16.15 0.09
CA PRO A 83 18.39 -16.93 1.14
C PRO A 83 17.18 -16.25 1.77
N ALA A 84 17.15 -14.90 1.81
CA ALA A 84 16.04 -14.13 2.36
C ALA A 84 14.81 -14.09 1.44
N PHE A 85 15.01 -14.28 0.13
CA PHE A 85 13.95 -14.34 -0.89
C PHE A 85 14.38 -15.27 -2.02
N ILE A 86 14.21 -16.57 -1.77
CA ILE A 86 14.83 -17.65 -2.54
C ILE A 86 14.45 -17.67 -4.02
N ASN A 87 13.25 -17.26 -4.38
CA ASN A 87 12.79 -17.18 -5.77
C ASN A 87 12.90 -15.76 -6.38
N GLY A 88 13.44 -14.80 -5.63
CA GLY A 88 13.56 -13.40 -6.05
C GLY A 88 12.27 -12.60 -6.04
N LYS A 89 11.12 -13.24 -5.80
CA LYS A 89 9.82 -12.57 -5.79
C LYS A 89 9.51 -12.00 -4.42
N THR A 90 9.37 -10.70 -4.34
CA THR A 90 9.08 -9.98 -3.08
C THR A 90 7.90 -9.04 -3.26
N GLY A 91 7.27 -8.68 -2.17
CA GLY A 91 6.23 -7.67 -2.14
C GLY A 91 6.48 -6.64 -1.07
N THR A 92 6.03 -5.41 -1.32
CA THR A 92 6.02 -4.33 -0.34
C THR A 92 4.60 -3.79 -0.23
N VAL A 93 4.10 -3.73 1.01
CA VAL A 93 2.79 -3.14 1.29
C VAL A 93 2.95 -1.65 1.45
N LEU A 94 2.11 -0.89 0.75
CA LEU A 94 2.07 0.57 0.78
C LEU A 94 0.63 1.04 0.97
N ASN A 95 0.48 2.26 1.47
CA ASN A 95 -0.80 2.98 1.47
C ASN A 95 -1.95 2.23 2.12
N VAL A 96 -1.72 1.59 3.25
CA VAL A 96 -2.81 1.02 4.06
C VAL A 96 -3.57 2.19 4.68
N TYR A 97 -4.78 2.42 4.20
CA TYR A 97 -5.57 3.59 4.58
C TYR A 97 -7.05 3.27 4.65
N THR A 98 -7.70 3.75 5.69
CA THR A 98 -9.16 3.73 5.84
C THR A 98 -9.64 5.16 6.07
N CYS A 99 -10.64 5.60 5.31
CA CYS A 99 -11.25 6.91 5.51
C CYS A 99 -11.72 7.04 6.97
N PRO A 100 -11.53 8.20 7.62
CA PRO A 100 -11.78 8.35 9.06
C PRO A 100 -13.15 7.86 9.54
N ASP A 101 -14.21 8.17 8.80
CA ASP A 101 -15.58 7.78 9.16
C ASP A 101 -15.85 6.28 9.08
N TYR A 102 -14.93 5.51 8.49
CA TYR A 102 -15.06 4.06 8.28
C TYR A 102 -14.06 3.25 9.10
N ARG A 103 -13.33 3.89 9.99
CA ARG A 103 -12.37 3.24 10.88
C ARG A 103 -13.07 2.42 11.97
N HIS A 104 -12.31 1.50 12.59
CA HIS A 104 -12.78 0.61 13.65
C HIS A 104 -13.89 -0.37 13.23
N LYS A 105 -14.03 -0.62 11.93
CA LYS A 105 -14.95 -1.62 11.36
C LYS A 105 -14.24 -2.90 10.90
N GLY A 106 -12.92 -2.98 11.09
CA GLY A 106 -12.14 -4.16 10.70
C GLY A 106 -11.73 -4.21 9.21
N TYR A 107 -11.92 -3.15 8.45
CA TYR A 107 -11.63 -3.14 7.01
C TYR A 107 -10.15 -3.32 6.70
N ALA A 108 -9.26 -2.65 7.43
CA ALA A 108 -7.83 -2.79 7.23
C ALA A 108 -7.36 -4.23 7.48
N ARG A 109 -7.88 -4.91 8.50
CA ARG A 109 -7.58 -6.31 8.77
C ARG A 109 -8.04 -7.21 7.63
N LEU A 110 -9.27 -7.04 7.18
CA LEU A 110 -9.85 -7.84 6.10
C LEU A 110 -9.06 -7.67 4.80
N ILE A 111 -8.67 -6.43 4.48
CA ILE A 111 -7.83 -6.12 3.33
C ILE A 111 -6.46 -6.80 3.45
N MET A 112 -5.82 -6.70 4.61
CA MET A 112 -4.49 -7.30 4.81
C MET A 112 -4.53 -8.83 4.74
N GLU A 113 -5.54 -9.47 5.29
CA GLU A 113 -5.73 -10.92 5.18
C GLU A 113 -5.90 -11.35 3.70
N THR A 114 -6.72 -10.62 2.96
CA THR A 114 -6.93 -10.88 1.51
C THR A 114 -5.65 -10.64 0.70
N LEU A 115 -4.92 -9.56 0.99
CA LEU A 115 -3.65 -9.25 0.35
C LEU A 115 -2.61 -10.36 0.58
N LEU A 116 -2.51 -10.87 1.79
CA LEU A 116 -1.57 -11.95 2.11
C LEU A 116 -1.93 -13.28 1.45
N GLU A 117 -3.23 -13.58 1.29
CA GLU A 117 -3.65 -14.73 0.49
C GLU A 117 -3.26 -14.59 -0.99
N GLU A 118 -3.39 -13.39 -1.55
CA GLU A 118 -2.92 -13.12 -2.91
C GLU A 118 -1.39 -13.22 -3.02
N ALA A 119 -0.65 -12.74 -2.02
CA ALA A 119 0.80 -12.88 -1.97
C ALA A 119 1.24 -14.36 -2.01
N LYS A 120 0.49 -15.25 -1.36
CA LYS A 120 0.72 -16.71 -1.44
C LYS A 120 0.49 -17.23 -2.85
N LYS A 121 -0.60 -16.83 -3.50
CA LYS A 121 -0.93 -17.22 -4.88
C LYS A 121 0.13 -16.74 -5.88
N LEU A 122 0.68 -15.55 -5.66
CA LEU A 122 1.78 -14.98 -6.44
C LEU A 122 3.13 -15.60 -6.10
N GLN A 123 3.19 -16.48 -5.10
CA GLN A 123 4.41 -17.14 -4.63
C GLN A 123 5.50 -16.16 -4.18
N LEU A 124 5.10 -15.07 -3.53
CA LEU A 124 6.07 -14.12 -2.98
C LEU A 124 6.84 -14.78 -1.84
N SER A 125 8.17 -14.70 -1.89
CA SER A 125 9.05 -15.26 -0.84
C SER A 125 8.94 -14.48 0.47
N VAL A 126 8.72 -13.18 0.37
CA VAL A 126 8.62 -12.27 1.51
C VAL A 126 7.77 -11.07 1.13
N VAL A 127 7.01 -10.60 2.10
CA VAL A 127 6.28 -9.32 2.02
C VAL A 127 6.74 -8.46 3.18
N ASP A 128 7.15 -7.24 2.90
CA ASP A 128 7.57 -6.28 3.90
C ASP A 128 6.66 -5.04 3.93
N LEU A 129 6.75 -4.29 4.98
CA LEU A 129 6.11 -2.99 5.14
C LEU A 129 6.85 -2.15 6.18
N LYS A 130 6.60 -0.85 6.15
CA LYS A 130 6.97 0.07 7.23
C LYS A 130 5.72 0.43 7.99
N SER A 131 5.69 0.11 9.27
CA SER A 131 4.51 0.36 10.12
C SER A 131 4.64 1.69 10.83
N THR A 132 3.53 2.44 10.86
CA THR A 132 3.31 3.48 11.87
C THR A 132 3.02 2.83 13.22
N ASP A 133 3.12 3.60 14.30
CA ASP A 133 2.76 3.10 15.64
C ASP A 133 1.29 2.63 15.69
N ASP A 134 0.39 3.35 15.04
CA ASP A 134 -1.03 3.00 14.99
C ASP A 134 -1.31 1.67 14.28
N GLY A 135 -0.54 1.36 13.24
CA GLY A 135 -0.71 0.13 12.45
C GLY A 135 -0.01 -1.10 13.03
N TYR A 136 0.92 -0.92 13.94
CA TYR A 136 1.84 -1.96 14.40
C TYR A 136 1.14 -3.24 14.90
N TYR A 137 0.15 -3.09 15.78
CA TYR A 137 -0.56 -4.23 16.34
C TYR A 137 -1.43 -4.96 15.32
N LEU A 138 -2.01 -4.22 14.37
CA LEU A 138 -2.74 -4.82 13.26
C LEU A 138 -1.82 -5.75 12.45
N TYR A 139 -0.67 -5.27 12.05
CA TYR A 139 0.26 -6.06 11.25
C TYR A 139 0.80 -7.27 12.00
N LYS A 140 1.11 -7.14 13.28
CA LYS A 140 1.45 -8.28 14.14
C LYS A 140 0.32 -9.31 14.16
N SER A 141 -0.92 -8.87 14.27
CA SER A 141 -2.09 -9.77 14.37
C SER A 141 -2.36 -10.57 13.08
N VAL A 142 -1.90 -10.10 11.94
CA VAL A 142 -2.04 -10.81 10.65
C VAL A 142 -0.78 -11.56 10.24
N GLY A 143 0.25 -11.58 11.08
CA GLY A 143 1.42 -12.45 10.90
C GLY A 143 2.73 -11.77 10.55
N PHE A 144 2.77 -10.43 10.50
CA PHE A 144 4.05 -9.72 10.35
C PHE A 144 4.86 -9.79 11.64
N ALA A 145 6.16 -9.85 11.50
CA ALA A 145 7.12 -9.83 12.60
C ALA A 145 8.12 -8.69 12.40
N ASP A 146 8.71 -8.21 13.49
CA ASP A 146 9.78 -7.23 13.40
C ASP A 146 10.94 -7.77 12.58
N ASP A 147 11.47 -6.95 11.69
CA ASP A 147 12.63 -7.31 10.89
C ASP A 147 13.91 -7.01 11.66
N ASN A 148 14.48 -8.05 12.26
CA ASN A 148 15.76 -7.98 12.99
C ASN A 148 16.95 -8.14 12.02
N SER A 149 16.99 -7.30 10.99
CA SER A 149 18.04 -7.33 9.99
C SER A 149 19.40 -6.91 10.56
N LYS A 150 20.47 -7.60 10.12
CA LYS A 150 21.86 -7.20 10.38
C LYS A 150 22.29 -5.97 9.58
N TYR A 151 21.47 -5.52 8.65
CA TYR A 151 21.79 -4.42 7.73
C TYR A 151 21.30 -3.09 8.25
N HIS A 152 22.08 -2.04 8.02
CA HIS A 152 21.65 -0.67 8.25
C HIS A 152 20.95 -0.14 7.01
N LEU A 153 19.75 0.40 7.16
CA LEU A 153 19.04 1.10 6.09
C LEU A 153 19.70 2.44 5.84
N MET A 154 20.09 2.68 4.59
CA MET A 154 20.75 3.93 4.19
C MET A 154 20.05 4.52 2.99
N LYS A 155 20.07 5.85 2.88
CA LYS A 155 19.46 6.60 1.76
C LYS A 155 20.48 7.56 1.17
N TRP A 156 20.46 7.67 -0.13
CA TRP A 156 21.16 8.71 -0.86
C TRP A 156 20.11 9.57 -1.59
N LYS A 157 20.28 10.88 -1.52
CA LYS A 157 19.44 11.85 -2.24
C LYS A 157 20.34 12.75 -3.06
N PRO A 158 20.06 13.00 -4.34
CA PRO A 158 20.82 13.96 -5.11
C PRO A 158 20.55 15.39 -4.61
N ASP A 159 21.59 16.19 -4.45
CA ASP A 159 21.51 17.56 -3.90
C ASP A 159 20.58 18.47 -4.72
N THR A 160 20.45 18.21 -6.01
CA THR A 160 19.59 18.98 -6.94
C THR A 160 18.10 18.88 -6.64
N LEU A 161 17.65 17.90 -5.86
CA LEU A 161 16.25 17.74 -5.47
C LEU A 161 15.89 18.45 -4.16
N VAL A 162 16.88 18.99 -3.46
CA VAL A 162 16.69 19.67 -2.17
C VAL A 162 16.39 21.17 -2.36
N GLN A 163 16.61 21.73 -3.56
CA GLN A 163 16.51 23.17 -3.84
C GLN A 163 15.27 23.60 -4.65
N LYS A 164 14.25 22.76 -4.69
CA LYS A 164 13.01 23.14 -5.40
C LYS A 164 11.83 23.23 -4.45
#